data_0c66967fa3f50726e5f7622ecc8b3357
#
_entry.id   0c66967fa3f50726e5f7622ecc8b3357
#
_cell.length_a   1.000
_cell.length_b   1.000
_cell.length_c   1.000
_cell.angle_alpha   90.00
_cell.angle_beta   90.00
_cell.angle_gamma   90.00
#
_symmetry.space_group_name_H-M   'P 1'
#
loop_
_entity.id
_entity.type
_entity.pdbx_description
1 polymer ?
#
loop_
_entity_poly.entity_id
_entity_poly.type
_entity_poly.pdbx_seq_one_letter_code
_entity_poly.pdbx_strand_id
1 'polypeptide(L)'
;MNTRQQQRQERREQILHCSLDIIIRRGFEAMKIRDIADRLNISVGLFFNYFASKEAVYEELVRIGLSGPESVLEFNIDGIGPIELFEKMTAAIFESLKTNSLTAKMFLLMSQTLKSDAVPDSVKKLVADLDVVTPVIPVICKGQQCGEMKPGDPAALATAYWGAVQGIAESFAIHPEIPLPESSWIVDILRANPFRTTSSSE
;
A
#
# COMPACT_ATOMS: atom_id res chain seq x y z
N MET A 1 24.55 -9.59 -13.94
CA MET A 1 23.74 -10.79 -13.58
C MET A 1 23.82 -11.80 -14.73
N ASN A 2 23.92 -13.10 -14.42
CA ASN A 2 23.97 -14.15 -15.47
C ASN A 2 22.57 -14.23 -16.13
N THR A 3 22.47 -14.33 -17.45
CA THR A 3 21.22 -14.38 -18.23
C THR A 3 20.19 -15.40 -17.70
N ARG A 4 20.66 -16.53 -17.16
CA ARG A 4 19.79 -17.56 -16.54
C ARG A 4 19.14 -17.09 -15.23
N GLN A 5 19.86 -16.34 -14.41
CA GLN A 5 19.31 -15.78 -13.17
C GLN A 5 18.27 -14.71 -13.47
N GLN A 6 18.54 -13.88 -14.47
CA GLN A 6 17.60 -12.85 -14.91
C GLN A 6 16.30 -13.47 -15.45
N GLN A 7 16.40 -14.47 -16.33
CA GLN A 7 15.22 -15.19 -16.85
C GLN A 7 14.42 -15.89 -15.76
N ARG A 8 15.12 -16.44 -14.73
CA ARG A 8 14.45 -17.05 -13.58
C ARG A 8 13.67 -16.01 -12.78
N GLN A 9 14.28 -14.85 -12.53
CA GLN A 9 13.63 -13.77 -11.80
C GLN A 9 12.43 -13.22 -12.56
N GLU A 10 12.56 -12.94 -13.84
CA GLU A 10 11.46 -12.48 -14.71
C GLU A 10 10.27 -13.46 -14.69
N ARG A 11 10.55 -14.77 -14.77
CA ARG A 11 9.50 -15.80 -14.71
C ARG A 11 8.80 -15.80 -13.34
N ARG A 12 9.56 -15.65 -12.26
CA ARG A 12 9.01 -15.56 -10.91
C ARG A 12 8.07 -14.37 -10.76
N GLU A 13 8.48 -13.21 -11.26
CA GLU A 13 7.66 -12.00 -11.28
C GLU A 13 6.39 -12.17 -12.12
N GLN A 14 6.46 -12.82 -13.28
CA GLN A 14 5.28 -13.14 -14.08
C GLN A 14 4.27 -13.98 -13.30
N ILE A 15 4.73 -14.97 -12.54
CA ILE A 15 3.84 -15.79 -11.69
C ILE A 15 3.20 -14.95 -10.61
N LEU A 16 3.96 -14.09 -9.92
CA LEU A 16 3.43 -13.18 -8.89
C LEU A 16 2.38 -12.22 -9.46
N HIS A 17 2.68 -11.55 -10.58
CA HIS A 17 1.74 -10.63 -11.23
C HIS A 17 0.46 -11.32 -11.69
N CYS A 18 0.56 -12.49 -12.31
CA CYS A 18 -0.60 -13.27 -12.75
C CYS A 18 -1.46 -13.71 -11.55
N SER A 19 -0.81 -14.16 -10.48
CA SER A 19 -1.49 -14.58 -9.24
C SER A 19 -2.19 -13.41 -8.56
N LEU A 20 -1.53 -12.26 -8.48
CA LEU A 20 -2.10 -11.03 -7.93
C LEU A 20 -3.39 -10.64 -8.68
N ASP A 21 -3.36 -10.64 -10.02
CA ASP A 21 -4.52 -10.32 -10.85
C ASP A 21 -5.69 -11.29 -10.61
N ILE A 22 -5.42 -12.55 -10.33
CA ILE A 22 -6.47 -13.53 -10.00
C ILE A 22 -7.01 -13.27 -8.61
N ILE A 23 -6.14 -13.06 -7.62
CA ILE A 23 -6.53 -12.86 -6.22
C ILE A 23 -7.39 -11.61 -6.08
N ILE A 24 -6.98 -10.47 -6.62
CA ILE A 24 -7.74 -9.21 -6.48
C ILE A 24 -9.12 -9.26 -7.18
N ARG A 25 -9.26 -10.10 -8.22
CA ARG A 25 -10.53 -10.22 -8.97
C ARG A 25 -11.46 -11.28 -8.44
N ARG A 26 -10.96 -12.38 -7.91
CA ARG A 26 -11.72 -13.59 -7.58
C ARG A 26 -11.54 -14.08 -6.16
N GLY A 27 -10.61 -13.48 -5.41
CA GLY A 27 -10.19 -13.95 -4.09
C GLY A 27 -9.18 -15.09 -4.16
N PHE A 28 -8.49 -15.30 -3.04
CA PHE A 28 -7.44 -16.33 -2.90
C PHE A 28 -7.97 -17.75 -3.09
N GLU A 29 -9.14 -18.08 -2.52
CA GLU A 29 -9.68 -19.45 -2.60
C GLU A 29 -9.97 -19.88 -4.04
N ALA A 30 -10.47 -18.97 -4.87
CA ALA A 30 -10.77 -19.25 -6.27
C ALA A 30 -9.51 -19.38 -7.15
N MET A 31 -8.34 -18.96 -6.66
CA MET A 31 -7.08 -19.09 -7.40
C MET A 31 -6.63 -20.55 -7.46
N LYS A 32 -6.44 -21.04 -8.67
CA LYS A 32 -5.88 -22.39 -8.96
C LYS A 32 -4.53 -22.25 -9.67
N ILE A 33 -3.58 -23.10 -9.29
CA ILE A 33 -2.25 -23.15 -9.95
C ILE A 33 -2.39 -23.41 -11.46
N ARG A 34 -3.39 -24.21 -11.86
CA ARG A 34 -3.66 -24.47 -13.27
C ARG A 34 -4.04 -23.20 -14.04
N ASP A 35 -4.86 -22.32 -13.44
CA ASP A 35 -5.26 -21.05 -14.07
C ASP A 35 -4.04 -20.14 -14.32
N ILE A 36 -3.07 -20.16 -13.39
CA ILE A 36 -1.80 -19.43 -13.54
C ILE A 36 -0.96 -20.04 -14.65
N ALA A 37 -0.81 -21.37 -14.64
CA ALA A 37 -0.03 -22.10 -15.62
C ALA A 37 -0.57 -21.88 -17.04
N ASP A 38 -1.88 -22.00 -17.22
CA ASP A 38 -2.56 -21.80 -18.51
C ASP A 38 -2.39 -20.37 -19.03
N ARG A 39 -2.56 -19.34 -18.16
CA ARG A 39 -2.38 -17.93 -18.53
C ARG A 39 -0.95 -17.59 -18.96
N LEU A 40 0.05 -18.20 -18.32
CA LEU A 40 1.46 -17.96 -18.58
C LEU A 40 2.04 -18.91 -19.63
N ASN A 41 1.21 -19.84 -20.16
CA ASN A 41 1.63 -20.89 -21.08
C ASN A 41 2.84 -21.68 -20.55
N ILE A 42 2.75 -22.14 -19.30
CA ILE A 42 3.76 -22.97 -18.63
C ILE A 42 3.13 -24.27 -18.12
N SER A 43 3.95 -25.28 -17.84
CA SER A 43 3.46 -26.47 -17.15
C SER A 43 3.23 -26.21 -15.67
N VAL A 44 2.30 -26.94 -15.05
CA VAL A 44 2.11 -26.94 -13.58
C VAL A 44 3.40 -27.36 -12.86
N GLY A 45 4.17 -28.31 -13.43
CA GLY A 45 5.48 -28.69 -12.90
C GLY A 45 6.49 -27.55 -12.90
N LEU A 46 6.45 -26.69 -13.93
CA LEU A 46 7.31 -25.50 -13.97
C LEU A 46 6.93 -24.47 -12.89
N PHE A 47 5.65 -24.28 -12.62
CA PHE A 47 5.22 -23.44 -11.48
C PHE A 47 5.86 -23.89 -10.17
N PHE A 48 5.85 -25.20 -9.88
CA PHE A 48 6.43 -25.76 -8.65
C PHE A 48 7.95 -25.61 -8.53
N ASN A 49 8.67 -25.27 -9.60
CA ASN A 49 10.08 -24.90 -9.54
C ASN A 49 10.31 -23.50 -8.94
N TYR A 50 9.27 -22.70 -8.83
CA TYR A 50 9.31 -21.31 -8.31
C TYR A 50 8.62 -21.16 -6.97
N PHE A 51 7.48 -21.82 -6.76
CA PHE A 51 6.66 -21.71 -5.57
C PHE A 51 6.17 -23.08 -5.14
N ALA A 52 6.31 -23.39 -3.85
CA ALA A 52 5.90 -24.68 -3.30
C ALA A 52 4.36 -24.89 -3.30
N SER A 53 3.60 -23.78 -3.24
CA SER A 53 2.13 -23.81 -3.20
C SER A 53 1.54 -22.45 -3.61
N LYS A 54 0.22 -22.36 -3.75
CA LYS A 54 -0.47 -21.10 -3.96
C LYS A 54 -0.40 -20.18 -2.73
N GLU A 55 -0.35 -20.76 -1.54
CA GLU A 55 -0.15 -20.06 -0.28
C GLU A 55 1.21 -19.34 -0.26
N ALA A 56 2.28 -20.02 -0.70
CA ALA A 56 3.62 -19.43 -0.79
C ALA A 56 3.66 -18.21 -1.74
N VAL A 57 2.91 -18.25 -2.83
CA VAL A 57 2.75 -17.08 -3.73
C VAL A 57 2.04 -15.94 -3.00
N TYR A 58 0.96 -16.24 -2.27
CA TYR A 58 0.20 -15.23 -1.56
C TYR A 58 1.03 -14.60 -0.43
N GLU A 59 1.74 -15.40 0.36
CA GLU A 59 2.66 -14.91 1.39
C GLU A 59 3.69 -13.95 0.82
N GLU A 60 4.24 -14.28 -0.33
CA GLU A 60 5.23 -13.40 -0.95
C GLU A 60 4.62 -12.09 -1.45
N LEU A 61 3.45 -12.14 -2.07
CA LEU A 61 2.73 -10.93 -2.47
C LEU A 61 2.44 -10.03 -1.27
N VAL A 62 2.03 -10.62 -0.13
CA VAL A 62 1.80 -9.87 1.09
C VAL A 62 3.10 -9.28 1.65
N ARG A 63 4.22 -10.01 1.63
CA ARG A 63 5.54 -9.46 2.03
C ARG A 63 5.95 -8.27 1.17
N ILE A 64 5.72 -8.34 -0.14
CA ILE A 64 5.95 -7.20 -1.05
C ILE A 64 5.04 -6.02 -0.65
N GLY A 65 3.76 -6.28 -0.34
CA GLY A 65 2.83 -5.24 0.11
C GLY A 65 3.25 -4.58 1.43
N LEU A 66 3.80 -5.36 2.37
CA LEU A 66 4.29 -4.86 3.66
C LEU A 66 5.55 -3.99 3.53
N SER A 67 6.42 -4.24 2.55
CA SER A 67 7.63 -3.44 2.34
C SER A 67 7.36 -2.00 1.88
N GLY A 68 6.18 -1.74 1.32
CA GLY A 68 5.77 -0.39 0.91
C GLY A 68 5.64 0.60 2.08
N PRO A 69 4.83 0.30 3.11
CA PRO A 69 4.74 1.13 4.32
C PRO A 69 6.08 1.32 5.04
N GLU A 70 6.90 0.27 5.15
CA GLU A 70 8.23 0.37 5.78
C GLU A 70 9.10 1.41 5.08
N SER A 71 9.18 1.39 3.75
CA SER A 71 9.97 2.35 2.98
C SER A 71 9.47 3.80 3.09
N VAL A 72 8.16 3.98 3.31
CA VAL A 72 7.55 5.30 3.49
C VAL A 72 7.85 5.85 4.90
N LEU A 73 7.92 4.98 5.91
CA LEU A 73 8.23 5.37 7.29
C LEU A 73 9.75 5.58 7.54
N GLU A 74 10.61 5.08 6.67
CA GLU A 74 12.08 5.30 6.69
C GLU A 74 12.51 6.67 6.17
N PHE A 75 11.58 7.56 5.80
CA PHE A 75 11.96 8.93 5.45
C PHE A 75 12.75 9.57 6.58
N ASN A 76 13.98 9.98 6.27
CA ASN A 76 14.82 10.70 7.25
C ASN A 76 14.12 12.02 7.62
N ILE A 77 13.63 12.08 8.87
CA ILE A 77 12.81 13.18 9.41
C ILE A 77 13.68 14.34 9.87
N ASP A 78 15.01 14.19 9.88
CA ASP A 78 15.93 15.21 10.36
C ASP A 78 15.90 16.43 9.44
N GLY A 79 15.40 17.55 9.97
CA GLY A 79 15.36 18.83 9.26
C GLY A 79 14.14 19.07 8.36
N ILE A 80 13.18 18.10 8.28
CA ILE A 80 11.93 18.25 7.51
C ILE A 80 10.79 18.67 8.44
N GLY A 81 9.96 19.62 8.00
CA GLY A 81 8.74 20.02 8.70
C GLY A 81 7.68 18.91 8.68
N PRO A 82 6.80 18.84 9.70
CA PRO A 82 5.76 17.82 9.77
C PRO A 82 4.85 17.76 8.52
N ILE A 83 4.39 18.89 8.02
CA ILE A 83 3.57 18.94 6.79
C ILE A 83 4.38 18.55 5.56
N GLU A 84 5.62 19.02 5.45
CA GLU A 84 6.51 18.69 4.33
C GLU A 84 6.78 17.19 4.23
N LEU A 85 6.87 16.48 5.38
CA LEU A 85 7.00 15.03 5.39
C LEU A 85 5.79 14.37 4.72
N PHE A 86 4.57 14.74 5.10
CA PHE A 86 3.35 14.20 4.49
C PHE A 86 3.22 14.56 3.02
N GLU A 87 3.66 15.75 2.60
CA GLU A 87 3.72 16.15 1.18
C GLU A 87 4.64 15.22 0.38
N LYS A 88 5.85 14.98 0.87
CA LYS A 88 6.82 14.06 0.23
C LYS A 88 6.31 12.63 0.19
N MET A 89 5.75 12.13 1.29
CA MET A 89 5.17 10.79 1.37
C MET A 89 4.03 10.62 0.35
N THR A 90 3.07 11.54 0.35
CA THR A 90 1.92 11.47 -0.57
C THR A 90 2.34 11.58 -2.02
N ALA A 91 3.27 12.49 -2.32
CA ALA A 91 3.80 12.65 -3.67
C ALA A 91 4.53 11.38 -4.15
N ALA A 92 5.34 10.75 -3.30
CA ALA A 92 6.03 9.50 -3.61
C ALA A 92 5.06 8.34 -3.85
N ILE A 93 4.01 8.20 -3.03
CA ILE A 93 2.97 7.21 -3.21
C ILE A 93 2.25 7.43 -4.54
N PHE A 94 1.82 8.66 -4.85
CA PHE A 94 1.09 8.98 -6.08
C PHE A 94 1.95 8.82 -7.33
N GLU A 95 3.22 9.15 -7.26
CA GLU A 95 4.16 8.88 -8.35
C GLU A 95 4.33 7.36 -8.57
N SER A 96 4.43 6.59 -7.50
CA SER A 96 4.49 5.14 -7.59
C SER A 96 3.20 4.54 -8.16
N LEU A 97 2.02 5.08 -7.83
CA LEU A 97 0.75 4.66 -8.44
C LEU A 97 0.74 4.89 -9.96
N LYS A 98 1.30 6.01 -10.45
CA LYS A 98 1.36 6.34 -11.88
C LYS A 98 2.36 5.48 -12.63
N THR A 99 3.53 5.26 -12.06
CA THR A 99 4.68 4.64 -12.75
C THR A 99 4.74 3.13 -12.60
N ASN A 100 4.13 2.58 -11.54
CA ASN A 100 4.15 1.15 -11.24
C ASN A 100 2.73 0.61 -11.02
N SER A 101 2.19 -0.08 -12.02
CA SER A 101 0.85 -0.69 -11.94
C SER A 101 0.71 -1.71 -10.80
N LEU A 102 1.81 -2.22 -10.25
CA LEU A 102 1.81 -3.15 -9.12
C LEU A 102 1.41 -2.43 -7.83
N THR A 103 1.84 -1.17 -7.63
CA THR A 103 1.59 -0.42 -6.40
C THR A 103 0.09 -0.32 -6.09
N ALA A 104 -0.73 0.11 -7.04
CA ALA A 104 -2.18 0.21 -6.84
C ALA A 104 -2.82 -1.15 -6.52
N LYS A 105 -2.39 -2.21 -7.21
CA LYS A 105 -2.85 -3.58 -6.97
C LYS A 105 -2.44 -4.09 -5.59
N MET A 106 -1.27 -3.67 -5.07
CA MET A 106 -0.84 -4.02 -3.71
C MET A 106 -1.71 -3.37 -2.64
N PHE A 107 -2.12 -2.10 -2.80
CA PHE A 107 -3.09 -1.47 -1.90
C PHE A 107 -4.39 -2.29 -1.84
N LEU A 108 -4.91 -2.69 -3.00
CA LEU A 108 -6.14 -3.48 -3.08
C LEU A 108 -5.96 -4.89 -2.45
N LEU A 109 -4.83 -5.57 -2.73
CA LEU A 109 -4.51 -6.86 -2.13
C LEU A 109 -4.46 -6.77 -0.60
N MET A 110 -3.72 -5.79 -0.06
CA MET A 110 -3.55 -5.64 1.38
C MET A 110 -4.88 -5.35 2.07
N SER A 111 -5.72 -4.48 1.49
CA SER A 111 -7.06 -4.22 1.99
C SER A 111 -7.94 -5.46 2.01
N GLN A 112 -7.94 -6.26 0.94
CA GLN A 112 -8.67 -7.53 0.89
C GLN A 112 -8.14 -8.54 1.90
N THR A 113 -6.80 -8.62 2.05
CA THR A 113 -6.15 -9.51 3.02
C THR A 113 -6.57 -9.21 4.45
N LEU A 114 -6.64 -7.94 4.83
CA LEU A 114 -7.01 -7.50 6.17
C LEU A 114 -8.51 -7.72 6.49
N LYS A 115 -9.36 -7.75 5.47
CA LYS A 115 -10.82 -7.85 5.62
C LYS A 115 -11.36 -9.27 5.46
N SER A 116 -10.57 -10.22 4.94
CA SER A 116 -11.03 -11.55 4.55
C SER A 116 -10.72 -12.60 5.60
N ASP A 117 -11.73 -13.36 6.01
CA ASP A 117 -11.55 -14.54 6.88
C ASP A 117 -10.96 -15.75 6.12
N ALA A 118 -11.09 -15.77 4.79
CA ALA A 118 -10.62 -16.84 3.90
C ALA A 118 -9.10 -16.81 3.63
N VAL A 119 -8.36 -15.95 4.32
CA VAL A 119 -6.91 -15.81 4.21
C VAL A 119 -6.21 -16.91 5.01
N PRO A 120 -5.16 -17.59 4.47
CA PRO A 120 -4.38 -18.58 5.20
C PRO A 120 -3.82 -18.03 6.52
N ASP A 121 -3.76 -18.86 7.56
CA ASP A 121 -3.27 -18.44 8.88
C ASP A 121 -1.82 -17.93 8.86
N SER A 122 -0.99 -18.45 7.96
CA SER A 122 0.36 -17.94 7.75
C SER A 122 0.38 -16.49 7.27
N VAL A 123 -0.56 -16.13 6.41
CA VAL A 123 -0.72 -14.76 5.89
C VAL A 123 -1.35 -13.84 6.94
N LYS A 124 -2.33 -14.34 7.72
CA LYS A 124 -2.91 -13.57 8.84
C LYS A 124 -1.83 -13.14 9.83
N LYS A 125 -0.88 -14.04 10.14
CA LYS A 125 0.26 -13.73 11.01
C LYS A 125 1.17 -12.64 10.44
N LEU A 126 1.36 -12.61 9.12
CA LEU A 126 2.20 -11.59 8.47
C LEU A 126 1.62 -10.17 8.59
N VAL A 127 0.28 -10.05 8.56
CA VAL A 127 -0.39 -8.74 8.62
C VAL A 127 -0.89 -8.37 10.00
N ALA A 128 -0.72 -9.24 11.01
CA ALA A 128 -1.24 -9.03 12.36
C ALA A 128 -0.72 -7.75 13.03
N ASP A 129 0.54 -7.40 12.75
CA ASP A 129 1.24 -6.25 13.34
C ASP A 129 1.29 -5.04 12.38
N LEU A 130 0.56 -5.09 11.25
CA LEU A 130 0.55 -3.98 10.31
C LEU A 130 -0.16 -2.76 10.91
N ASP A 131 0.60 -1.74 11.22
CA ASP A 131 0.12 -0.47 11.76
C ASP A 131 0.77 0.70 11.00
N VAL A 132 -0.02 1.42 10.23
CA VAL A 132 0.41 2.62 9.50
C VAL A 132 0.00 3.91 10.20
N VAL A 133 -0.82 3.81 11.25
CA VAL A 133 -1.37 4.95 11.99
C VAL A 133 -0.44 5.39 13.11
N THR A 134 -0.08 4.48 14.02
CA THR A 134 0.73 4.80 15.20
C THR A 134 2.08 5.46 14.86
N PRO A 135 2.85 5.03 13.85
CA PRO A 135 4.14 5.63 13.53
C PRO A 135 4.09 7.11 13.15
N VAL A 136 2.98 7.61 12.62
CA VAL A 136 2.84 9.01 12.20
C VAL A 136 2.25 9.93 13.28
N ILE A 137 1.72 9.38 14.37
CA ILE A 137 1.14 10.16 15.49
C ILE A 137 2.14 11.18 16.06
N PRO A 138 3.42 10.82 16.36
CA PRO A 138 4.38 11.81 16.90
C PRO A 138 4.62 12.98 15.94
N VAL A 139 4.61 12.72 14.63
CA VAL A 139 4.79 13.77 13.61
C VAL A 139 3.59 14.71 13.60
N ILE A 140 2.36 14.17 13.70
CA ILE A 140 1.14 14.96 13.76
C ILE A 140 1.13 15.81 15.04
N CYS A 141 1.48 15.23 16.20
CA CYS A 141 1.60 15.98 17.45
C CYS A 141 2.58 17.15 17.33
N LYS A 142 3.75 16.94 16.72
CA LYS A 142 4.73 17.99 16.45
C LYS A 142 4.15 19.06 15.53
N GLY A 143 3.45 18.67 14.47
CA GLY A 143 2.79 19.60 13.54
C GLY A 143 1.69 20.45 14.20
N GLN A 144 0.96 19.89 15.16
CA GLN A 144 -0.01 20.62 15.96
C GLN A 144 0.67 21.63 16.90
N GLN A 145 1.77 21.23 17.56
CA GLN A 145 2.54 22.11 18.46
C GLN A 145 3.13 23.33 17.73
N CYS A 146 3.61 23.16 16.49
CA CYS A 146 4.15 24.27 15.69
C CYS A 146 3.08 24.99 14.84
N GLY A 147 1.81 24.60 14.93
CA GLY A 147 0.70 25.25 14.24
C GLY A 147 0.56 24.91 12.75
N GLU A 148 1.32 23.95 12.24
CA GLU A 148 1.22 23.49 10.86
C GLU A 148 0.00 22.59 10.61
N MET A 149 -0.43 21.84 11.64
CA MET A 149 -1.51 20.86 11.53
C MET A 149 -2.74 21.25 12.35
N LYS A 150 -3.90 20.75 11.91
CA LYS A 150 -5.19 20.97 12.57
C LYS A 150 -5.15 20.49 14.01
N PRO A 151 -5.81 21.21 14.95
CA PRO A 151 -6.08 20.68 16.27
C PRO A 151 -7.05 19.50 16.18
N GLY A 152 -6.97 18.58 17.14
CA GLY A 152 -7.83 17.41 17.25
C GLY A 152 -7.04 16.18 17.67
N ASP A 153 -7.70 15.03 17.69
CA ASP A 153 -7.06 13.76 18.02
C ASP A 153 -6.07 13.36 16.90
N PRO A 154 -4.78 13.16 17.22
CA PRO A 154 -3.76 12.83 16.21
C PRO A 154 -4.01 11.50 15.51
N ALA A 155 -4.56 10.50 16.21
CA ALA A 155 -4.87 9.19 15.62
C ALA A 155 -6.06 9.29 14.65
N ALA A 156 -7.06 10.12 14.97
CA ALA A 156 -8.17 10.40 14.06
C ALA A 156 -7.70 11.10 12.78
N LEU A 157 -6.78 12.07 12.90
CA LEU A 157 -6.18 12.75 11.74
C LEU A 157 -5.35 11.77 10.88
N ALA A 158 -4.53 10.92 11.50
CA ALA A 158 -3.78 9.88 10.82
C ALA A 158 -4.70 8.90 10.07
N THR A 159 -5.79 8.48 10.73
CA THR A 159 -6.80 7.59 10.14
C THR A 159 -7.48 8.24 8.93
N ALA A 160 -7.84 9.52 9.02
CA ALA A 160 -8.45 10.25 7.91
C ALA A 160 -7.50 10.37 6.71
N TYR A 161 -6.22 10.68 6.96
CA TYR A 161 -5.18 10.76 5.94
C TYR A 161 -4.97 9.41 5.24
N TRP A 162 -4.70 8.35 6.00
CA TRP A 162 -4.46 7.03 5.44
C TRP A 162 -5.70 6.44 4.76
N GLY A 163 -6.90 6.72 5.31
CA GLY A 163 -8.16 6.34 4.68
C GLY A 163 -8.35 6.98 3.31
N ALA A 164 -7.96 8.25 3.15
CA ALA A 164 -7.99 8.92 1.85
C ALA A 164 -6.96 8.33 0.88
N VAL A 165 -5.72 8.13 1.30
CA VAL A 165 -4.66 7.50 0.47
C VAL A 165 -5.09 6.11 0.01
N GLN A 166 -5.58 5.28 0.93
CA GLN A 166 -6.05 3.92 0.66
C GLN A 166 -7.21 3.92 -0.35
N GLY A 167 -8.23 4.73 -0.13
CA GLY A 167 -9.40 4.80 -1.00
C GLY A 167 -9.05 5.25 -2.43
N ILE A 168 -8.14 6.21 -2.56
CA ILE A 168 -7.63 6.69 -3.86
C ILE A 168 -6.85 5.59 -4.56
N ALA A 169 -5.94 4.91 -3.87
CA ALA A 169 -5.13 3.85 -4.45
C ALA A 169 -5.99 2.66 -4.91
N GLU A 170 -6.99 2.25 -4.11
CA GLU A 170 -7.95 1.19 -4.48
C GLU A 170 -8.79 1.61 -5.70
N SER A 171 -9.30 2.84 -5.72
CA SER A 171 -10.06 3.37 -6.85
C SER A 171 -9.22 3.38 -8.13
N PHE A 172 -7.96 3.82 -8.05
CA PHE A 172 -7.04 3.84 -9.18
C PHE A 172 -6.66 2.44 -9.67
N ALA A 173 -6.61 1.43 -8.77
CA ALA A 173 -6.38 0.04 -9.15
C ALA A 173 -7.51 -0.53 -10.01
N ILE A 174 -8.75 -0.04 -9.82
CA ILE A 174 -9.96 -0.50 -10.51
C ILE A 174 -10.24 0.34 -11.76
N HIS A 175 -10.00 1.64 -11.66
CA HIS A 175 -10.30 2.66 -12.66
C HIS A 175 -9.08 3.55 -12.97
N PRO A 176 -8.02 2.99 -13.61
CA PRO A 176 -6.79 3.74 -13.88
C PRO A 176 -6.98 4.89 -14.89
N GLU A 177 -8.11 4.94 -15.57
CA GLU A 177 -8.51 6.03 -16.47
C GLU A 177 -8.95 7.30 -15.72
N ILE A 178 -9.31 7.19 -14.43
CA ILE A 178 -9.66 8.35 -13.60
C ILE A 178 -8.37 9.02 -13.13
N PRO A 179 -8.20 10.34 -13.34
CA PRO A 179 -6.99 11.03 -12.92
C PRO A 179 -6.85 11.00 -11.39
N LEU A 180 -5.61 10.81 -10.93
CA LEU A 180 -5.30 10.96 -9.50
C LEU A 180 -5.48 12.43 -9.09
N PRO A 181 -5.99 12.69 -7.87
CA PRO A 181 -6.02 14.06 -7.33
C PRO A 181 -4.61 14.60 -7.10
N GLU A 182 -4.50 15.91 -6.91
CA GLU A 182 -3.26 16.52 -6.46
C GLU A 182 -2.90 15.99 -5.05
N SER A 183 -1.63 15.65 -4.84
CA SER A 183 -1.18 15.13 -3.53
C SER A 183 -1.41 16.12 -2.38
N SER A 184 -1.32 17.42 -2.67
CA SER A 184 -1.59 18.50 -1.73
C SER A 184 -3.01 18.45 -1.14
N TRP A 185 -4.02 18.07 -1.93
CA TRP A 185 -5.41 17.98 -1.45
C TRP A 185 -5.57 16.94 -0.35
N ILE A 186 -4.78 15.87 -0.38
CA ILE A 186 -4.80 14.84 0.65
C ILE A 186 -4.08 15.32 1.90
N VAL A 187 -2.97 16.05 1.74
CA VAL A 187 -2.24 16.63 2.87
C VAL A 187 -3.05 17.74 3.56
N ASP A 188 -3.92 18.43 2.83
CA ASP A 188 -4.82 19.44 3.40
C ASP A 188 -5.83 18.88 4.41
N ILE A 189 -6.03 17.56 4.43
CA ILE A 189 -6.75 16.87 5.51
C ILE A 189 -6.08 17.16 6.87
N LEU A 190 -4.74 17.25 6.89
CA LEU A 190 -3.93 17.48 8.09
C LEU A 190 -3.63 18.96 8.34
N ARG A 191 -3.51 19.76 7.27
CA ARG A 191 -3.01 21.14 7.31
C ARG A 191 -3.91 22.06 8.15
N ALA A 192 -3.32 22.85 9.03
CA ALA A 192 -4.03 23.88 9.76
C ALA A 192 -4.65 24.90 8.78
N ASN A 193 -5.90 25.29 9.04
CA ASN A 193 -6.54 26.34 8.24
C ASN A 193 -6.05 27.70 8.75
N PRO A 194 -5.29 28.48 7.97
CA PRO A 194 -4.79 29.78 8.40
C PRO A 194 -5.91 30.81 8.69
N PHE A 195 -7.14 30.53 8.24
CA PHE A 195 -8.31 31.42 8.43
C PHE A 195 -9.21 31.02 9.60
N ARG A 196 -8.94 29.95 10.33
CA ARG A 196 -9.62 29.67 11.61
C ARG A 196 -8.85 30.35 12.74
N THR A 197 -8.99 31.66 12.82
CA THR A 197 -8.77 32.33 14.10
C THR A 197 -9.71 31.70 15.14
N THR A 198 -9.14 31.20 16.20
CA THR A 198 -9.84 30.77 17.40
C THR A 198 -10.87 31.84 17.77
N SER A 199 -12.14 31.59 17.47
CA SER A 199 -13.21 32.24 18.23
C SER A 199 -13.18 31.60 19.61
N SER A 200 -12.30 32.19 20.44
CA SER A 200 -12.23 31.90 21.85
C SER A 200 -13.45 32.59 22.50
N SER A 201 -14.17 31.78 23.20
CA SER A 201 -14.85 32.07 24.45
C SER A 201 -15.60 33.40 24.58
N GLU A 202 -16.89 33.30 24.60
CA GLU A 202 -17.66 33.89 25.72
C GLU A 202 -18.53 32.82 26.39
#